data_58ff9baf505a7f85f643569f01fcf1b1
#
_entry.id   58ff9baf505a7f85f643569f01fcf1b1
#
_cell.length_a   1.000
_cell.length_b   1.000
_cell.length_c   1.000
_cell.angle_alpha   90.00
_cell.angle_beta   90.00
_cell.angle_gamma   90.00
#
_symmetry.space_group_name_H-M   'P 1'
#
loop_
_entity.id
_entity.type
_entity.pdbx_description
1 polymer ?
#
loop_
_entity_poly.entity_id
_entity_poly.type
_entity_poly.pdbx_seq_one_letter_code
_entity_poly.pdbx_strand_id
1 'polypeptide(L)'
;IDAIRAPAVSATLGMLLLLGGWLLFRYRAHASRYALTLLACLSPIAILNVGQAGLAIATTDFAQFEDGHGVQRQQSRSSSLGQVVIIVFDELDYRLALEARAPDIALPELDAFRRRATSATQAFAPSTLTEISMPAFISGIPFSRTEPRGPRDLGVVAEGTDRVRSWGSLDTIFSSAQKLGATTELVGWYHPYCRVLRNQ
;
A
#
# COMPACT_ATOMS: atom_id res chain seq x y z
N ILE A 1 2.34 15.14 -39.28
CA ILE A 1 3.58 15.82 -38.75
C ILE A 1 4.30 14.87 -37.81
N ASP A 2 3.62 13.92 -37.15
CA ASP A 2 4.21 13.00 -36.14
C ASP A 2 5.00 11.81 -36.74
N ALA A 3 4.72 11.41 -37.97
CA ALA A 3 5.42 10.31 -38.64
C ALA A 3 6.88 10.62 -39.04
N ILE A 4 7.27 11.88 -39.11
CA ILE A 4 8.63 12.30 -39.48
C ILE A 4 9.54 12.47 -38.26
N ARG A 5 8.98 12.62 -37.06
CA ARG A 5 9.76 12.81 -35.81
C ARG A 5 10.30 11.51 -35.22
N ALA A 6 9.60 10.40 -35.38
CA ALA A 6 10.01 9.13 -34.79
C ALA A 6 11.39 8.62 -35.26
N PRO A 7 11.74 8.60 -36.55
CA PRO A 7 13.05 8.13 -37.00
C PRO A 7 14.21 9.06 -36.61
N ALA A 8 13.97 10.38 -36.52
CA ALA A 8 15.00 11.33 -36.10
C ALA A 8 15.35 11.17 -34.63
N VAL A 9 14.36 10.95 -33.75
CA VAL A 9 14.55 10.74 -32.32
C VAL A 9 15.28 9.43 -32.05
N SER A 10 14.93 8.36 -32.76
CA SER A 10 15.62 7.07 -32.61
C SER A 10 17.07 7.13 -33.14
N ALA A 11 17.32 7.84 -34.22
CA ALA A 11 18.67 8.04 -34.75
C ALA A 11 19.56 8.86 -33.80
N THR A 12 19.02 9.93 -33.21
CA THR A 12 19.76 10.74 -32.23
C THR A 12 20.04 9.95 -30.94
N LEU A 13 19.09 9.16 -30.45
CA LEU A 13 19.30 8.30 -29.29
C LEU A 13 20.35 7.23 -29.57
N GLY A 14 20.31 6.61 -30.75
CA GLY A 14 21.30 5.64 -31.19
C GLY A 14 22.70 6.24 -31.26
N MET A 15 22.83 7.45 -31.80
CA MET A 15 24.12 8.15 -31.89
C MET A 15 24.65 8.53 -30.49
N LEU A 16 23.80 8.96 -29.58
CA LEU A 16 24.18 9.25 -28.19
C LEU A 16 24.66 7.97 -27.45
N LEU A 17 24.00 6.85 -27.65
CA LEU A 17 24.42 5.58 -27.06
C LEU A 17 25.77 5.10 -27.63
N LEU A 18 26.01 5.23 -28.92
CA LEU A 18 27.27 4.88 -29.55
C LEU A 18 28.41 5.80 -29.08
N LEU A 19 28.14 7.12 -29.00
CA LEU A 19 29.11 8.07 -28.47
C LEU A 19 29.44 7.80 -27.00
N GLY A 20 28.42 7.54 -26.18
CA GLY A 20 28.55 7.16 -24.77
C GLY A 20 29.38 5.88 -24.61
N GLY A 21 29.06 4.83 -25.39
CA GLY A 21 29.80 3.59 -25.41
C GLY A 21 31.26 3.77 -25.84
N TRP A 22 31.51 4.58 -26.88
CA TRP A 22 32.86 4.90 -27.32
C TRP A 22 33.66 5.69 -26.26
N LEU A 23 33.06 6.66 -25.60
CA LEU A 23 33.67 7.41 -24.51
C LEU A 23 34.02 6.49 -23.32
N LEU A 24 33.08 5.63 -22.92
CA LEU A 24 33.31 4.63 -21.86
C LEU A 24 34.45 3.70 -22.22
N PHE A 25 34.52 3.23 -23.47
CA PHE A 25 35.62 2.38 -23.94
C PHE A 25 36.95 3.13 -23.98
N ARG A 26 36.95 4.39 -24.47
CA ARG A 26 38.15 5.23 -24.60
C ARG A 26 38.71 5.60 -23.24
N TYR A 27 37.85 5.82 -22.23
CA TYR A 27 38.26 6.22 -20.89
C TYR A 27 38.08 5.10 -19.84
N ARG A 28 38.01 3.85 -20.28
CA ARG A 28 37.73 2.68 -19.41
C ARG A 28 38.60 2.62 -18.15
N ALA A 29 39.86 2.98 -18.24
CA ALA A 29 40.78 2.96 -17.08
C ALA A 29 40.43 4.03 -16.03
N HIS A 30 39.97 5.19 -16.47
CA HIS A 30 39.51 6.25 -15.58
C HIS A 30 38.10 5.92 -15.05
N ALA A 31 37.21 5.46 -15.92
CA ALA A 31 35.85 5.06 -15.54
C ALA A 31 35.88 3.93 -14.49
N SER A 32 36.73 2.93 -14.65
CA SER A 32 36.86 1.86 -13.65
C SER A 32 37.40 2.36 -12.31
N ARG A 33 38.36 3.28 -12.31
CA ARG A 33 38.85 3.89 -11.07
C ARG A 33 37.76 4.69 -10.36
N TYR A 34 37.01 5.52 -11.07
CA TYR A 34 35.90 6.28 -10.49
C TYR A 34 34.76 5.36 -9.99
N ALA A 35 34.46 4.30 -10.76
CA ALA A 35 33.45 3.30 -10.34
C ALA A 35 33.91 2.57 -9.05
N LEU A 36 35.15 2.15 -8.97
CA LEU A 36 35.69 1.51 -7.76
C LEU A 36 35.71 2.46 -6.57
N THR A 37 36.11 3.73 -6.78
CA THR A 37 36.05 4.74 -5.71
C THR A 37 34.63 4.97 -5.24
N LEU A 38 33.65 5.10 -6.16
CA LEU A 38 32.25 5.25 -5.83
C LEU A 38 31.72 4.04 -5.05
N LEU A 39 32.04 2.82 -5.52
CA LEU A 39 31.65 1.58 -4.81
C LEU A 39 32.29 1.52 -3.43
N ALA A 40 33.58 1.89 -3.29
CA ALA A 40 34.23 1.95 -2.00
C ALA A 40 33.59 2.97 -1.05
N CYS A 41 33.15 4.13 -1.57
CA CYS A 41 32.45 5.13 -0.77
C CYS A 41 31.03 4.68 -0.38
N LEU A 42 30.35 3.89 -1.22
CA LEU A 42 29.01 3.37 -0.96
C LEU A 42 29.02 2.08 -0.12
N SER A 43 30.14 1.36 -0.06
CA SER A 43 30.26 0.10 0.66
C SER A 43 29.89 0.18 2.15
N PRO A 44 30.24 1.24 2.92
CA PRO A 44 29.81 1.36 4.31
C PRO A 44 28.29 1.41 4.46
N ILE A 45 27.60 2.07 3.52
CA ILE A 45 26.14 2.15 3.52
C ILE A 45 25.53 0.76 3.27
N ALA A 46 26.09 0.00 2.33
CA ALA A 46 25.64 -1.37 2.06
C ALA A 46 25.85 -2.28 3.28
N ILE A 47 27.00 -2.17 3.94
CA ILE A 47 27.30 -2.95 5.16
C ILE A 47 26.33 -2.59 6.28
N LEU A 48 26.05 -1.30 6.48
CA LEU A 48 25.08 -0.85 7.48
C LEU A 48 23.67 -1.38 7.18
N ASN A 49 23.22 -1.32 5.93
CA ASN A 49 21.91 -1.85 5.53
C ASN A 49 21.81 -3.37 5.73
N VAL A 50 22.85 -4.11 5.34
CA VAL A 50 22.90 -5.57 5.55
C VAL A 50 22.93 -5.88 7.05
N GLY A 51 23.71 -5.13 7.83
CA GLY A 51 23.77 -5.27 9.29
C GLY A 51 22.42 -4.99 9.94
N GLN A 52 21.74 -3.92 9.54
CA GLN A 52 20.39 -3.61 10.04
C GLN A 52 19.36 -4.67 9.62
N ALA A 53 19.42 -5.15 8.38
CA ALA A 53 18.54 -6.23 7.92
C ALA A 53 18.80 -7.54 8.70
N GLY A 54 20.08 -7.89 8.89
CA GLY A 54 20.47 -9.05 9.70
C GLY A 54 20.02 -8.94 11.15
N LEU A 55 20.20 -7.78 11.76
CA LEU A 55 19.70 -7.51 13.12
C LEU A 55 18.17 -7.59 13.19
N ALA A 56 17.47 -6.98 12.23
CA ALA A 56 16.03 -7.06 12.15
C ALA A 56 15.54 -8.50 12.02
N ILE A 57 16.18 -9.31 11.19
CA ILE A 57 15.88 -10.75 11.05
C ILE A 57 16.16 -11.48 12.37
N ALA A 58 17.31 -11.25 13.00
CA ALA A 58 17.70 -11.93 14.23
C ALA A 58 16.82 -11.55 15.44
N THR A 59 16.28 -10.32 15.45
CA THR A 59 15.41 -9.83 16.54
C THR A 59 13.92 -10.01 16.24
N THR A 60 13.56 -10.39 15.03
CA THR A 60 12.16 -10.66 14.66
C THR A 60 11.81 -12.08 15.09
N ASP A 61 10.85 -12.21 15.97
CA ASP A 61 10.28 -13.49 16.35
C ASP A 61 9.37 -14.02 15.23
N PHE A 62 9.95 -14.85 14.36
CA PHE A 62 9.25 -15.42 13.20
C PHE A 62 8.17 -16.44 13.62
N ALA A 63 8.26 -17.05 14.80
CA ALA A 63 7.22 -17.95 15.30
C ALA A 63 5.84 -17.25 15.38
N GLN A 64 5.87 -15.93 15.53
CA GLN A 64 4.66 -15.12 15.55
C GLN A 64 4.05 -14.87 14.14
N PHE A 65 4.77 -15.23 13.06
CA PHE A 65 4.20 -15.20 11.70
C PHE A 65 3.47 -16.51 11.36
N GLU A 66 3.83 -17.62 11.99
CA GLU A 66 3.17 -18.92 11.79
C GLU A 66 1.79 -18.99 12.47
N ASP A 67 1.59 -18.27 13.57
CA ASP A 67 0.30 -18.20 14.27
C ASP A 67 -0.82 -17.54 13.44
N GLY A 68 -0.50 -16.88 12.33
CA GLY A 68 -1.48 -16.27 11.41
C GLY A 68 -2.23 -17.28 10.53
N HIS A 69 -1.83 -18.56 10.50
CA HIS A 69 -2.47 -19.59 9.68
C HIS A 69 -3.52 -20.41 10.45
N GLY A 70 -3.61 -20.22 11.74
CA GLY A 70 -4.71 -20.71 12.55
C GLY A 70 -5.92 -19.78 12.50
N VAL A 71 -6.46 -19.52 11.31
CA VAL A 71 -7.87 -19.11 11.22
C VAL A 71 -8.65 -20.30 11.74
N GLN A 72 -8.85 -20.38 13.06
CA GLN A 72 -9.96 -21.14 13.60
C GLN A 72 -11.20 -20.56 12.94
N ARG A 73 -11.61 -21.23 11.87
CA ARG A 73 -12.94 -21.04 11.30
C ARG A 73 -13.89 -21.37 12.44
N GLN A 74 -14.12 -20.39 13.30
CA GLN A 74 -15.18 -20.46 14.29
C GLN A 74 -16.43 -20.66 13.46
N GLN A 75 -16.94 -21.90 13.46
CA GLN A 75 -18.17 -22.23 12.74
C GLN A 75 -19.19 -21.18 13.16
N SER A 76 -19.45 -20.26 12.27
CA SER A 76 -20.39 -19.19 12.42
C SER A 76 -21.72 -19.87 12.80
N ARG A 77 -22.13 -19.79 14.05
CA ARG A 77 -23.52 -20.04 14.39
C ARG A 77 -24.28 -19.11 13.48
N SER A 78 -25.11 -19.69 12.61
CA SER A 78 -25.99 -18.97 11.71
C SER A 78 -26.73 -17.92 12.53
N SER A 79 -26.20 -16.71 12.59
CA SER A 79 -26.90 -15.57 13.14
C SER A 79 -27.95 -15.19 12.11
N SER A 80 -29.14 -14.89 12.55
CA SER A 80 -30.23 -14.36 11.71
C SER A 80 -29.90 -12.98 11.14
N LEU A 81 -28.73 -12.46 11.45
CA LEU A 81 -28.15 -11.22 10.91
C LEU A 81 -27.62 -11.51 9.51
N GLY A 82 -28.05 -10.71 8.54
CA GLY A 82 -27.57 -10.78 7.16
C GLY A 82 -26.04 -10.59 7.08
N GLN A 83 -25.44 -11.07 6.01
CA GLN A 83 -24.01 -10.85 5.73
C GLN A 83 -23.79 -9.44 5.18
N VAL A 84 -22.82 -8.72 5.72
CA VAL A 84 -22.34 -7.45 5.19
C VAL A 84 -20.94 -7.66 4.64
N VAL A 85 -20.74 -7.31 3.38
CA VAL A 85 -19.44 -7.37 2.70
C VAL A 85 -19.05 -5.96 2.30
N ILE A 86 -17.87 -5.51 2.73
CA ILE A 86 -17.29 -4.22 2.36
C ILE A 86 -16.09 -4.51 1.47
N ILE A 87 -16.12 -4.00 0.24
CA ILE A 87 -15.02 -4.14 -0.72
C ILE A 87 -14.46 -2.74 -0.98
N VAL A 88 -13.18 -2.57 -0.67
CA VAL A 88 -12.44 -1.34 -0.91
C VAL A 88 -11.46 -1.59 -2.04
N PHE A 89 -11.57 -0.83 -3.12
CA PHE A 89 -10.61 -0.83 -4.22
C PHE A 89 -9.62 0.31 -3.99
N ASP A 90 -8.36 -0.04 -3.85
CA ASP A 90 -7.28 0.94 -3.78
C ASP A 90 -7.08 1.58 -5.17
N GLU A 91 -6.87 2.89 -5.22
CA GLU A 91 -6.64 3.66 -6.45
C GLU A 91 -7.75 3.57 -7.52
N LEU A 92 -8.96 3.08 -7.20
CA LEU A 92 -10.07 3.12 -8.15
C LEU A 92 -10.62 4.55 -8.26
N ASP A 93 -10.19 5.26 -9.29
CA ASP A 93 -10.65 6.61 -9.59
C ASP A 93 -12.09 6.58 -10.13
N TYR A 94 -13.01 7.19 -9.38
CA TYR A 94 -14.43 7.28 -9.74
C TYR A 94 -14.64 7.97 -11.10
N ARG A 95 -13.91 9.04 -11.38
CA ARG A 95 -14.04 9.79 -12.62
C ARG A 95 -13.60 8.95 -13.81
N LEU A 96 -12.46 8.27 -13.71
CA LEU A 96 -11.94 7.43 -14.79
C LEU A 96 -12.74 6.13 -14.97
N ALA A 97 -13.25 5.56 -13.89
CA ALA A 97 -13.99 4.31 -13.96
C ALA A 97 -15.45 4.49 -14.36
N LEU A 98 -16.08 5.62 -14.00
CA LEU A 98 -17.54 5.78 -14.11
C LEU A 98 -17.98 7.05 -14.84
N GLU A 99 -17.35 8.20 -14.60
CA GLU A 99 -17.84 9.51 -15.09
C GLU A 99 -17.27 9.88 -16.44
N ALA A 100 -15.96 9.82 -16.59
CA ALA A 100 -15.20 10.19 -17.80
C ALA A 100 -14.37 9.00 -18.32
N ARG A 101 -14.95 7.79 -18.24
CA ARG A 101 -14.34 6.56 -18.72
C ARG A 101 -14.10 6.64 -20.23
N ALA A 102 -12.91 6.22 -20.67
CA ALA A 102 -12.59 6.15 -22.09
C ALA A 102 -13.57 5.20 -22.84
N PRO A 103 -14.00 5.54 -24.06
CA PRO A 103 -15.04 4.78 -24.78
C PRO A 103 -14.67 3.33 -25.08
N ASP A 104 -13.37 3.03 -25.14
CA ASP A 104 -12.82 1.70 -25.41
C ASP A 104 -12.70 0.82 -24.15
N ILE A 105 -12.96 1.38 -22.97
CA ILE A 105 -12.94 0.63 -21.70
C ILE A 105 -14.35 0.17 -21.35
N ALA A 106 -14.59 -1.14 -21.39
CA ALA A 106 -15.84 -1.74 -20.96
C ALA A 106 -15.72 -2.33 -19.55
N LEU A 107 -16.61 -1.94 -18.64
CA LEU A 107 -16.70 -2.48 -17.27
C LEU A 107 -18.14 -2.97 -17.01
N PRO A 108 -18.58 -4.02 -17.72
CA PRO A 108 -20.00 -4.42 -17.75
C PRO A 108 -20.55 -4.81 -16.37
N GLU A 109 -19.74 -5.47 -15.54
CA GLU A 109 -20.16 -5.90 -14.20
C GLU A 109 -20.31 -4.73 -13.24
N LEU A 110 -19.37 -3.77 -13.30
CA LEU A 110 -19.45 -2.55 -12.49
C LEU A 110 -20.66 -1.70 -12.91
N ASP A 111 -20.92 -1.60 -14.22
CA ASP A 111 -22.10 -0.90 -14.74
C ASP A 111 -23.41 -1.60 -14.36
N ALA A 112 -23.45 -2.93 -14.40
CA ALA A 112 -24.58 -3.73 -13.98
C ALA A 112 -24.82 -3.59 -12.46
N PHE A 113 -23.78 -3.58 -11.66
CA PHE A 113 -23.86 -3.35 -10.22
C PHE A 113 -24.40 -1.95 -9.92
N ARG A 114 -23.85 -0.91 -10.56
CA ARG A 114 -24.28 0.47 -10.38
C ARG A 114 -25.77 0.68 -10.67
N ARG A 115 -26.31 0.01 -11.69
CA ARG A 115 -27.75 0.11 -12.02
C ARG A 115 -28.67 -0.47 -10.95
N ARG A 116 -28.17 -1.37 -10.10
CA ARG A 116 -28.96 -2.09 -9.08
C ARG A 116 -28.67 -1.62 -7.66
N ALA A 117 -27.69 -0.74 -7.48
CA ALA A 117 -27.22 -0.26 -6.19
C ALA A 117 -27.49 1.24 -6.02
N THR A 118 -27.51 1.68 -4.78
CA THR A 118 -27.43 3.10 -4.46
C THR A 118 -26.01 3.58 -4.72
N SER A 119 -25.86 4.68 -5.48
CA SER A 119 -24.57 5.29 -5.80
C SER A 119 -24.42 6.65 -5.14
N ALA A 120 -23.29 6.90 -4.51
CA ALA A 120 -22.90 8.22 -4.05
C ALA A 120 -21.86 8.80 -5.03
N THR A 121 -22.13 10.01 -5.53
CA THR A 121 -21.28 10.69 -6.51
C THR A 121 -20.27 11.66 -5.86
N GLN A 122 -20.47 11.94 -4.57
CA GLN A 122 -19.62 12.85 -3.78
C GLN A 122 -19.12 12.15 -2.51
N ALA A 123 -18.61 10.94 -2.68
CA ALA A 123 -17.93 10.21 -1.61
C ALA A 123 -16.41 10.41 -1.76
N PHE A 124 -15.77 10.83 -0.68
CA PHE A 124 -14.34 11.07 -0.64
C PHE A 124 -13.68 10.14 0.36
N ALA A 125 -12.47 9.70 0.03
CA ALA A 125 -11.64 8.98 0.99
C ALA A 125 -11.29 9.91 2.18
N PRO A 126 -11.17 9.37 3.40
CA PRO A 126 -10.79 10.16 4.58
C PRO A 126 -9.44 10.87 4.43
N SER A 127 -8.54 10.35 3.61
CA SER A 127 -7.24 10.93 3.30
C SER A 127 -6.79 10.52 1.89
N THR A 128 -5.84 11.24 1.33
CA THR A 128 -5.15 10.88 0.07
C THR A 128 -4.09 9.80 0.27
N LEU A 129 -3.73 9.48 1.51
CA LEU A 129 -2.74 8.46 1.85
C LEU A 129 -3.45 7.25 2.45
N THR A 130 -3.23 6.06 1.87
CA THR A 130 -3.83 4.80 2.31
C THR A 130 -3.51 4.49 3.78
N GLU A 131 -2.30 4.84 4.24
CA GLU A 131 -1.85 4.66 5.62
C GLU A 131 -2.68 5.43 6.65
N ILE A 132 -3.28 6.56 6.25
CA ILE A 132 -4.16 7.39 7.08
C ILE A 132 -5.62 7.04 6.79
N SER A 133 -5.94 6.84 5.51
CA SER A 133 -7.31 6.62 5.05
C SER A 133 -7.92 5.35 5.62
N MET A 134 -7.16 4.24 5.65
CA MET A 134 -7.69 2.96 6.14
C MET A 134 -7.96 2.96 7.66
N PRO A 135 -7.04 3.45 8.52
CA PRO A 135 -7.37 3.64 9.92
C PRO A 135 -8.60 4.53 10.15
N ALA A 136 -8.70 5.64 9.44
CA ALA A 136 -9.84 6.55 9.55
C ALA A 136 -11.16 5.90 9.11
N PHE A 137 -11.16 5.20 7.98
CA PHE A 137 -12.32 4.49 7.47
C PHE A 137 -12.83 3.42 8.44
N ILE A 138 -11.92 2.64 9.02
CA ILE A 138 -12.27 1.52 9.91
C ILE A 138 -12.73 2.01 11.29
N SER A 139 -12.13 3.10 11.81
CA SER A 139 -12.45 3.63 13.15
C SER A 139 -13.52 4.72 13.13
N GLY A 140 -13.79 5.33 11.97
CA GLY A 140 -14.67 6.50 11.87
C GLY A 140 -14.09 7.78 12.47
N ILE A 141 -12.78 7.83 12.71
CA ILE A 141 -12.08 8.97 13.30
C ILE A 141 -11.13 9.56 12.24
N PRO A 142 -11.22 10.85 11.91
CA PRO A 142 -10.27 11.48 11.01
C PRO A 142 -8.90 11.61 11.67
N PHE A 143 -7.84 11.21 10.94
CA PHE A 143 -6.47 11.29 11.39
C PHE A 143 -5.66 12.23 10.52
N SER A 144 -4.73 12.96 11.15
CA SER A 144 -3.79 13.86 10.47
C SER A 144 -2.50 13.15 10.05
N ARG A 145 -2.08 12.12 10.79
CA ARG A 145 -0.87 11.34 10.49
C ARG A 145 -0.89 9.98 11.17
N THR A 146 0.00 9.13 10.69
CA THR A 146 0.32 7.82 11.30
C THR A 146 1.80 7.80 11.69
N GLU A 147 2.13 6.99 12.69
CA GLU A 147 3.50 6.79 13.18
C GLU A 147 3.75 5.30 13.42
N PRO A 148 4.58 4.63 12.59
CA PRO A 148 4.97 3.25 12.85
C PRO A 148 5.71 3.14 14.19
N ARG A 149 5.19 2.34 15.11
CA ARG A 149 5.77 2.15 16.46
C ARG A 149 6.32 0.75 16.66
N GLY A 150 6.38 -0.02 15.59
CA GLY A 150 6.90 -1.37 15.60
C GLY A 150 6.11 -2.29 14.67
N PRO A 151 6.46 -3.57 14.62
CA PRO A 151 5.85 -4.52 13.68
C PRO A 151 4.38 -4.84 14.01
N ARG A 152 3.91 -4.45 15.21
CA ARG A 152 2.57 -4.75 15.73
C ARG A 152 1.80 -3.53 16.21
N ASP A 153 2.37 -2.35 16.07
CA ASP A 153 1.74 -1.12 16.54
C ASP A 153 1.87 -0.01 15.51
N LEU A 154 0.74 0.53 15.13
CA LEU A 154 0.62 1.73 14.33
C LEU A 154 0.02 2.82 15.20
N GLY A 155 0.81 3.84 15.48
CA GLY A 155 0.35 5.07 16.10
C GLY A 155 -0.51 5.86 15.12
N VAL A 156 -1.62 6.41 15.60
CA VAL A 156 -2.50 7.32 14.85
C VAL A 156 -2.73 8.59 15.65
N VAL A 157 -2.78 9.72 14.96
CA VAL A 157 -3.02 11.04 15.57
C VAL A 157 -4.29 11.61 14.97
N ALA A 158 -5.31 11.78 15.82
CA ALA A 158 -6.58 12.35 15.39
C ALA A 158 -6.41 13.83 15.02
N GLU A 159 -7.18 14.29 14.04
CA GLU A 159 -7.19 15.70 13.65
C GLU A 159 -7.49 16.60 14.84
N GLY A 160 -6.82 17.75 14.88
CA GLY A 160 -6.95 18.70 15.98
C GLY A 160 -6.30 18.29 17.31
N THR A 161 -5.51 17.20 17.30
CA THR A 161 -4.75 16.76 18.48
C THR A 161 -3.30 16.45 18.12
N ASP A 162 -2.42 16.39 19.15
CA ASP A 162 -1.05 15.90 19.02
C ASP A 162 -0.84 14.53 19.70
N ARG A 163 -1.92 13.97 20.26
CA ARG A 163 -1.83 12.74 21.02
C ARG A 163 -1.79 11.53 20.10
N VAL A 164 -0.69 10.77 20.17
CA VAL A 164 -0.54 9.49 19.49
C VAL A 164 -1.31 8.41 20.27
N ARG A 165 -2.16 7.67 19.59
CA ARG A 165 -2.84 6.48 20.11
C ARG A 165 -2.49 5.27 19.27
N SER A 166 -2.45 4.09 19.86
CA SER A 166 -2.34 2.85 19.09
C SER A 166 -3.64 2.60 18.32
N TRP A 167 -3.55 2.35 17.02
CA TRP A 167 -4.71 2.02 16.20
C TRP A 167 -5.44 0.78 16.74
N GLY A 168 -4.70 -0.25 17.15
CA GLY A 168 -5.26 -1.47 17.72
C GLY A 168 -6.01 -1.28 19.04
N SER A 169 -5.90 -0.11 19.69
CA SER A 169 -6.64 0.24 20.92
C SER A 169 -7.93 1.02 20.68
N LEU A 170 -8.23 1.36 19.43
CA LEU A 170 -9.44 2.10 19.09
C LEU A 170 -10.61 1.15 18.85
N ASP A 171 -11.81 1.64 19.14
CA ASP A 171 -13.01 0.97 18.62
C ASP A 171 -13.06 1.08 17.09
N THR A 172 -13.45 -0.01 16.46
CA THR A 172 -13.58 -0.10 15.01
C THR A 172 -14.96 -0.64 14.62
N ILE A 173 -15.26 -0.60 13.34
CA ILE A 173 -16.48 -1.24 12.80
C ILE A 173 -16.49 -2.73 13.14
N PHE A 174 -15.33 -3.40 13.21
CA PHE A 174 -15.20 -4.81 13.55
C PHE A 174 -15.50 -5.06 15.03
N SER A 175 -14.86 -4.31 15.94
CA SER A 175 -15.13 -4.44 17.38
C SER A 175 -16.59 -4.09 17.69
N SER A 176 -17.18 -3.15 16.98
CA SER A 176 -18.60 -2.80 17.13
C SER A 176 -19.51 -3.92 16.66
N ALA A 177 -19.21 -4.55 15.52
CA ALA A 177 -19.96 -5.70 15.02
C ALA A 177 -19.85 -6.91 15.95
N GLN A 178 -18.68 -7.17 16.50
CA GLN A 178 -18.46 -8.25 17.47
C GLN A 178 -19.26 -8.04 18.77
N LYS A 179 -19.32 -6.80 19.27
CA LYS A 179 -20.17 -6.45 20.43
C LYS A 179 -21.66 -6.78 20.18
N LEU A 180 -22.07 -6.78 18.91
CA LEU A 180 -23.44 -7.19 18.49
C LEU A 180 -23.56 -8.70 18.18
N GLY A 181 -22.51 -9.48 18.40
CA GLY A 181 -22.51 -10.92 18.19
C GLY A 181 -22.21 -11.34 16.75
N ALA A 182 -21.77 -10.44 15.88
CA ALA A 182 -21.35 -10.78 14.53
C ALA A 182 -19.93 -11.37 14.52
N THR A 183 -19.69 -12.32 13.61
CA THR A 183 -18.34 -12.76 13.26
C THR A 183 -17.79 -11.82 12.21
N THR A 184 -16.54 -11.38 12.37
CA THR A 184 -15.88 -10.44 11.48
C THR A 184 -14.67 -11.06 10.84
N GLU A 185 -14.40 -10.72 9.59
CA GLU A 185 -13.20 -11.08 8.86
C GLU A 185 -12.68 -9.86 8.12
N LEU A 186 -11.37 -9.65 8.17
CA LEU A 186 -10.69 -8.58 7.45
C LEU A 186 -9.57 -9.16 6.60
N VAL A 187 -9.66 -8.97 5.29
CA VAL A 187 -8.63 -9.35 4.33
C VAL A 187 -8.08 -8.10 3.66
N GLY A 188 -6.79 -7.91 3.71
CA GLY A 188 -6.13 -6.77 3.10
C GLY A 188 -4.62 -6.94 3.09
N TRP A 189 -3.90 -6.14 2.29
CA TRP A 189 -2.46 -6.30 2.11
C TRP A 189 -1.62 -5.09 2.56
N TYR A 190 -2.16 -3.87 2.48
CA TYR A 190 -1.40 -2.65 2.75
C TYR A 190 -0.90 -2.57 4.19
N HIS A 191 -1.81 -2.72 5.15
CA HIS A 191 -1.45 -2.79 6.56
C HIS A 191 -1.35 -4.24 7.03
N PRO A 192 -0.48 -4.54 7.98
CA PRO A 192 -0.44 -5.85 8.62
C PRO A 192 -1.60 -6.01 9.62
N TYR A 193 -2.84 -6.04 9.11
CA TYR A 193 -4.07 -6.00 9.89
C TYR A 193 -4.10 -7.02 11.03
N CYS A 194 -3.73 -8.28 10.75
CA CYS A 194 -3.70 -9.34 11.76
C CYS A 194 -2.76 -9.05 12.94
N ARG A 195 -1.73 -8.21 12.72
CA ARG A 195 -0.77 -7.84 13.76
C ARG A 195 -1.19 -6.60 14.52
N VAL A 196 -1.72 -5.60 13.81
CA VAL A 196 -2.06 -4.29 14.36
C VAL A 196 -3.43 -4.30 15.04
N LEU A 197 -4.41 -5.05 14.47
CA LEU A 197 -5.77 -5.16 14.98
C LEU A 197 -6.02 -6.49 15.71
N ARG A 198 -4.98 -7.08 16.28
CA ARG A 198 -5.00 -8.43 16.89
C ARG A 198 -6.08 -8.64 17.96
N ASN A 199 -6.48 -7.59 18.64
CA ASN A 199 -7.42 -7.67 19.76
C ASN A 199 -8.86 -7.30 19.35
N GLN A 200 -9.15 -7.35 18.06
CA GLN A 200 -10.46 -6.96 17.51
C GLN A 200 -11.08 -8.07 16.69
#